data_82f582cb5a2137786a406cf7ef81c3eb
#
_entry.id   82f582cb5a2137786a406cf7ef81c3eb
#
_cell.length_a   1.000
_cell.length_b   1.000
_cell.length_c   1.000
_cell.angle_alpha   90.00
_cell.angle_beta   90.00
_cell.angle_gamma   90.00
#
_symmetry.space_group_name_H-M   'P 1'
#
loop_
_entity.id
_entity.type
_entity.pdbx_description
1 polymer ?
#
loop_
_entity_poly.entity_id
_entity_poly.type
_entity_poly.pdbx_seq_one_letter_code
_entity_poly.pdbx_strand_id
1 'polypeptide(L)'
;MADHSTVEICHWTKKSFRNEGSCYKHKFYGISTHRCMEFSPAGMHCENRCVYCWRPMEFYDSLKMDEQKVAEPKDIMTKLMEERRKLIVGHFGDPSQDKQKIEESLTPSHYAISLSGEPTMYPKLPDLIKYLKSLEATKSIFLVTNGQEPEMIQRLADENALPTQLYLSTNASDYDSFLKINRPKYDDSWERWNKTLEMLAELDTRTVLRVTLIKNWNDSDEMISGFKSIFEKSNAHFIEIKSYMHIGRSTNRLEYENMVEMNDVRKFAEQIAEKSDRFEVMDESEISRIVVLQNKKRFTERYLTAYA
;
A
#
# COMPACT_ATOMS: atom_id res chain seq x y z
N MET A 1 3.25 6.75 -25.23
CA MET A 1 2.85 5.45 -24.64
C MET A 1 2.98 5.55 -23.13
N ALA A 2 2.11 4.87 -22.37
CA ALA A 2 2.16 4.93 -20.91
C ALA A 2 3.24 3.98 -20.32
N ASP A 3 4.46 4.05 -20.85
CA ASP A 3 5.54 3.09 -20.61
C ASP A 3 6.08 3.13 -19.16
N HIS A 4 5.66 4.13 -18.38
CA HIS A 4 5.97 4.28 -16.96
C HIS A 4 4.93 3.66 -16.02
N SER A 5 3.84 3.10 -16.55
CA SER A 5 2.77 2.50 -15.76
C SER A 5 2.78 0.97 -15.81
N THR A 6 2.30 0.33 -14.74
CA THR A 6 2.28 -1.12 -14.61
C THR A 6 0.97 -1.62 -14.02
N VAL A 7 0.52 -2.81 -14.44
CA VAL A 7 -0.65 -3.51 -13.88
C VAL A 7 -0.35 -4.99 -13.70
N GLU A 8 -0.94 -5.59 -12.68
CA GLU A 8 -0.83 -7.02 -12.39
C GLU A 8 -2.16 -7.56 -11.84
N ILE A 9 -2.40 -8.86 -11.99
CA ILE A 9 -3.41 -9.58 -11.22
C ILE A 9 -2.73 -10.19 -10.02
N CYS A 10 -3.00 -9.63 -8.83
CA CYS A 10 -2.36 -10.09 -7.61
C CYS A 10 -2.72 -11.54 -7.27
N HIS A 11 -1.89 -12.16 -6.45
CA HIS A 11 -2.08 -13.54 -5.99
C HIS A 11 -3.47 -13.79 -5.38
N TRP A 12 -3.98 -12.84 -4.57
CA TRP A 12 -5.29 -12.97 -3.92
C TRP A 12 -6.45 -12.88 -4.89
N THR A 13 -6.36 -12.08 -5.95
CA THR A 13 -7.35 -12.06 -7.03
C THR A 13 -7.43 -13.43 -7.71
N LYS A 14 -6.27 -14.04 -8.01
CA LYS A 14 -6.20 -15.39 -8.60
C LYS A 14 -6.78 -16.47 -7.67
N LYS A 15 -6.49 -16.40 -6.36
CA LYS A 15 -7.10 -17.29 -5.36
C LYS A 15 -8.61 -17.09 -5.24
N SER A 16 -9.07 -15.84 -5.31
CA SER A 16 -10.50 -15.53 -5.26
C SER A 16 -11.28 -16.14 -6.43
N PHE A 17 -10.70 -16.22 -7.63
CA PHE A 17 -11.29 -16.92 -8.77
C PHE A 17 -11.50 -18.42 -8.53
N ARG A 18 -10.67 -19.03 -7.70
CA ARG A 18 -10.75 -20.46 -7.34
C ARG A 18 -11.53 -20.73 -6.05
N ASN A 19 -12.07 -19.70 -5.41
CA ASN A 19 -12.69 -19.81 -4.09
C ASN A 19 -11.72 -20.31 -3.00
N GLU A 20 -10.40 -20.10 -3.18
CA GLU A 20 -9.33 -20.55 -2.26
C GLU A 20 -8.97 -19.49 -1.20
N GLY A 21 -9.74 -18.41 -1.10
CA GLY A 21 -9.54 -17.35 -0.12
C GLY A 21 -9.58 -15.95 -0.73
N SER A 22 -9.40 -14.96 0.14
CA SER A 22 -9.47 -13.54 -0.19
C SER A 22 -8.31 -12.75 0.42
N CYS A 23 -8.06 -11.56 -0.10
CA CYS A 23 -7.10 -10.62 0.46
C CYS A 23 -7.49 -10.24 1.90
N TYR A 24 -6.51 -10.00 2.78
CA TYR A 24 -6.76 -9.50 4.14
C TYR A 24 -7.60 -8.21 4.15
N LYS A 25 -7.52 -7.37 3.12
CA LYS A 25 -8.37 -6.18 2.98
C LYS A 25 -9.86 -6.51 2.84
N HIS A 26 -10.22 -7.71 2.35
CA HIS A 26 -11.60 -8.19 2.39
C HIS A 26 -12.05 -8.37 3.84
N LYS A 27 -11.26 -9.07 4.66
CA LYS A 27 -11.53 -9.29 6.07
C LYS A 27 -11.57 -7.97 6.86
N PHE A 28 -10.60 -7.09 6.62
CA PHE A 28 -10.44 -5.86 7.41
C PHE A 28 -11.37 -4.73 6.97
N TYR A 29 -11.61 -4.59 5.66
CA TYR A 29 -12.27 -3.40 5.09
C TYR A 29 -13.45 -3.72 4.16
N GLY A 30 -13.82 -4.99 3.99
CA GLY A 30 -15.02 -5.40 3.21
C GLY A 30 -14.88 -5.33 1.69
N ILE A 31 -13.64 -5.23 1.13
CA ILE A 31 -13.47 -5.13 -0.31
C ILE A 31 -13.79 -6.44 -1.05
N SER A 32 -14.27 -6.35 -2.28
CA SER A 32 -14.40 -7.49 -3.20
C SER A 32 -13.06 -7.80 -3.86
N THR A 33 -12.33 -8.82 -3.35
CA THR A 33 -10.95 -9.14 -3.77
C THR A 33 -10.80 -9.32 -5.27
N HIS A 34 -11.73 -10.04 -5.92
CA HIS A 34 -11.71 -10.28 -7.38
C HIS A 34 -11.90 -9.02 -8.21
N ARG A 35 -12.52 -7.98 -7.65
CA ARG A 35 -12.73 -6.67 -8.29
C ARG A 35 -11.65 -5.65 -7.95
N CYS A 36 -10.56 -6.06 -7.30
CA CYS A 36 -9.42 -5.19 -7.02
C CYS A 36 -8.48 -5.13 -8.23
N MET A 37 -8.12 -3.92 -8.64
CA MET A 37 -7.08 -3.66 -9.63
C MET A 37 -5.86 -3.06 -8.96
N GLU A 38 -4.75 -3.80 -8.98
CA GLU A 38 -3.47 -3.32 -8.49
C GLU A 38 -2.63 -2.80 -9.66
N PHE A 39 -2.18 -1.55 -9.55
CA PHE A 39 -1.41 -0.89 -10.60
C PHE A 39 -0.52 0.23 -10.04
N SER A 40 0.36 0.77 -10.88
CA SER A 40 1.14 1.97 -10.58
C SER A 40 1.26 2.88 -11.80
N PRO A 41 1.10 4.20 -11.64
CA PRO A 41 1.40 5.18 -12.69
C PRO A 41 2.89 5.52 -12.81
N ALA A 42 3.71 5.09 -11.84
CA ALA A 42 5.15 5.39 -11.73
C ALA A 42 5.97 4.11 -11.51
N GLY A 43 5.68 3.05 -12.29
CA GLY A 43 6.16 1.69 -12.06
C GLY A 43 7.68 1.51 -11.95
N MET A 44 8.48 2.41 -12.57
CA MET A 44 9.93 2.35 -12.59
C MET A 44 10.59 3.57 -11.91
N HIS A 45 9.82 4.35 -11.12
CA HIS A 45 10.29 5.54 -10.44
C HIS A 45 10.06 5.41 -8.94
N CYS A 46 11.11 5.57 -8.15
CA CYS A 46 11.05 5.55 -6.69
C CYS A 46 12.33 6.15 -6.12
N GLU A 47 12.23 6.95 -5.10
CA GLU A 47 13.36 7.59 -4.40
C GLU A 47 14.03 6.64 -3.41
N ASN A 48 13.31 5.62 -2.94
CA ASN A 48 13.82 4.66 -1.98
C ASN A 48 14.37 3.39 -2.66
N ARG A 49 15.31 2.75 -1.97
CA ARG A 49 15.91 1.45 -2.35
C ARG A 49 15.75 0.44 -1.22
N CYS A 50 14.50 0.28 -0.75
CA CYS A 50 14.16 -0.51 0.43
C CYS A 50 14.69 -1.94 0.34
N VAL A 51 15.28 -2.45 1.43
CA VAL A 51 15.84 -3.80 1.47
C VAL A 51 14.81 -4.88 1.18
N TYR A 52 13.56 -4.66 1.59
CA TYR A 52 12.44 -5.59 1.41
C TYR A 52 11.70 -5.46 0.07
N CYS A 53 12.10 -4.50 -0.80
CA CYS A 53 11.43 -4.28 -2.07
C CYS A 53 11.58 -5.50 -2.99
N TRP A 54 10.47 -6.10 -3.40
CA TRP A 54 10.47 -7.27 -4.26
C TRP A 54 10.61 -6.95 -5.76
N ARG A 55 10.52 -5.66 -6.12
CA ARG A 55 10.69 -5.16 -7.48
C ARG A 55 12.18 -4.98 -7.84
N PRO A 56 12.51 -4.96 -9.14
CA PRO A 56 13.86 -4.77 -9.63
C PRO A 56 14.30 -3.29 -9.55
N MET A 57 14.38 -2.77 -8.33
CA MET A 57 14.70 -1.36 -8.06
C MET A 57 16.12 -0.95 -8.51
N GLU A 58 16.93 -1.93 -8.87
CA GLU A 58 18.25 -1.72 -9.46
C GLU A 58 18.17 -0.97 -10.80
N PHE A 59 17.01 -1.02 -11.46
CA PHE A 59 16.72 -0.33 -12.72
C PHE A 59 15.97 0.99 -12.54
N TYR A 60 15.79 1.47 -11.32
CA TYR A 60 15.11 2.73 -11.03
C TYR A 60 16.12 3.88 -11.07
N ASP A 61 16.36 4.42 -12.26
CA ASP A 61 17.41 5.43 -12.48
C ASP A 61 16.93 6.88 -12.30
N SER A 62 15.65 7.13 -12.55
CA SER A 62 15.11 8.49 -12.48
C SER A 62 14.47 8.79 -11.11
N LEU A 63 14.89 9.91 -10.50
CA LEU A 63 14.32 10.46 -9.27
C LEU A 63 13.19 11.45 -9.54
N LYS A 64 12.86 11.72 -10.80
CA LYS A 64 11.77 12.63 -11.18
C LYS A 64 11.10 12.14 -12.46
N MET A 65 9.80 12.37 -12.53
CA MET A 65 9.02 12.22 -13.76
C MET A 65 8.80 13.59 -14.39
N ASP A 66 9.11 13.72 -15.67
CA ASP A 66 8.89 14.95 -16.44
C ASP A 66 7.40 15.09 -16.77
N GLU A 67 6.74 16.10 -16.24
CA GLU A 67 5.30 16.32 -16.40
C GLU A 67 4.86 16.42 -17.86
N GLN A 68 5.75 16.92 -18.73
CA GLN A 68 5.44 17.05 -20.17
C GLN A 68 5.54 15.71 -20.93
N LYS A 69 6.20 14.71 -20.33
CA LYS A 69 6.44 13.39 -20.96
C LYS A 69 5.58 12.28 -20.39
N VAL A 70 4.89 12.52 -19.26
CA VAL A 70 4.03 11.50 -18.67
C VAL A 70 2.70 11.44 -19.42
N ALA A 71 2.15 10.23 -19.52
CA ALA A 71 0.84 10.01 -20.13
C ALA A 71 -0.29 10.63 -19.29
N GLU A 72 -1.39 10.98 -19.95
CA GLU A 72 -2.59 11.46 -19.28
C GLU A 72 -3.26 10.34 -18.45
N PRO A 73 -3.93 10.66 -17.35
CA PRO A 73 -4.61 9.67 -16.50
C PRO A 73 -5.56 8.74 -17.27
N LYS A 74 -6.36 9.30 -18.15
CA LYS A 74 -7.32 8.53 -18.98
C LYS A 74 -6.60 7.56 -19.91
N ASP A 75 -5.49 7.97 -20.52
CA ASP A 75 -4.71 7.12 -21.43
C ASP A 75 -4.02 6.00 -20.67
N ILE A 76 -3.47 6.29 -19.48
CA ILE A 76 -2.92 5.28 -18.58
C ILE A 76 -4.00 4.24 -18.26
N MET A 77 -5.16 4.69 -17.78
CA MET A 77 -6.21 3.75 -17.36
C MET A 77 -6.77 2.95 -18.52
N THR A 78 -6.97 3.55 -19.70
CA THR A 78 -7.38 2.83 -20.91
C THR A 78 -6.41 1.70 -21.22
N LYS A 79 -5.11 2.01 -21.26
CA LYS A 79 -4.07 1.02 -21.55
C LYS A 79 -3.98 -0.06 -20.49
N LEU A 80 -4.00 0.30 -19.20
CA LEU A 80 -3.93 -0.65 -18.11
C LEU A 80 -5.15 -1.57 -18.05
N MET A 81 -6.35 -1.07 -18.39
CA MET A 81 -7.56 -1.89 -18.49
C MET A 81 -7.49 -2.89 -19.64
N GLU A 82 -6.94 -2.50 -20.80
CA GLU A 82 -6.68 -3.42 -21.92
C GLU A 82 -5.73 -4.54 -21.51
N GLU A 83 -4.59 -4.19 -20.88
CA GLU A 83 -3.60 -5.18 -20.42
C GLU A 83 -4.18 -6.09 -19.32
N ARG A 84 -4.91 -5.51 -18.36
CA ARG A 84 -5.60 -6.29 -17.33
C ARG A 84 -6.59 -7.29 -17.95
N ARG A 85 -7.37 -6.87 -18.96
CA ARG A 85 -8.29 -7.77 -19.67
C ARG A 85 -7.56 -8.96 -20.26
N LYS A 86 -6.41 -8.77 -20.91
CA LYS A 86 -5.59 -9.85 -21.46
C LYS A 86 -5.14 -10.83 -20.37
N LEU A 87 -4.74 -10.32 -19.20
CA LEU A 87 -4.34 -11.15 -18.06
C LEU A 87 -5.51 -11.96 -17.47
N ILE A 88 -6.75 -11.44 -17.55
CA ILE A 88 -7.95 -12.09 -16.98
C ILE A 88 -8.54 -13.13 -17.94
N VAL A 89 -8.57 -12.85 -19.25
CA VAL A 89 -9.28 -13.69 -20.23
C VAL A 89 -8.84 -15.15 -20.22
N GLY A 90 -7.55 -15.43 -19.96
CA GLY A 90 -7.05 -16.79 -19.83
C GLY A 90 -7.71 -17.62 -18.72
N HIS A 91 -8.24 -16.97 -17.66
CA HIS A 91 -8.91 -17.64 -16.56
C HIS A 91 -10.29 -18.22 -16.93
N PHE A 92 -10.93 -17.74 -17.98
CA PHE A 92 -12.20 -18.31 -18.47
C PHE A 92 -12.05 -19.73 -19.00
N GLY A 93 -10.87 -20.14 -19.45
CA GLY A 93 -10.59 -21.49 -19.94
C GLY A 93 -10.52 -22.56 -18.85
N ASP A 94 -10.33 -22.18 -17.58
CA ASP A 94 -10.23 -23.12 -16.46
C ASP A 94 -11.62 -23.42 -15.86
N PRO A 95 -12.14 -24.66 -15.99
CA PRO A 95 -13.48 -25.00 -15.48
C PRO A 95 -13.57 -25.01 -13.95
N SER A 96 -12.45 -25.05 -13.23
CA SER A 96 -12.41 -25.04 -11.76
C SER A 96 -12.61 -23.65 -11.17
N GLN A 97 -12.58 -22.60 -12.01
CA GLN A 97 -12.68 -21.23 -11.56
C GLN A 97 -14.11 -20.69 -11.64
N ASP A 98 -14.43 -19.79 -10.71
CA ASP A 98 -15.71 -19.10 -10.61
C ASP A 98 -15.87 -18.09 -11.74
N LYS A 99 -16.70 -18.43 -12.74
CA LYS A 99 -16.91 -17.62 -13.95
C LYS A 99 -17.55 -16.26 -13.63
N GLN A 100 -18.42 -16.20 -12.62
CA GLN A 100 -19.04 -14.96 -12.20
C GLN A 100 -17.98 -13.99 -11.65
N LYS A 101 -17.09 -14.45 -10.77
CA LYS A 101 -16.02 -13.61 -10.23
C LYS A 101 -15.04 -13.14 -11.31
N ILE A 102 -14.74 -13.99 -12.30
CA ILE A 102 -13.90 -13.61 -13.43
C ILE A 102 -14.59 -12.51 -14.25
N GLU A 103 -15.88 -12.65 -14.56
CA GLU A 103 -16.66 -11.65 -15.28
C GLU A 103 -16.73 -10.33 -14.52
N GLU A 104 -17.08 -10.35 -13.23
CA GLU A 104 -17.11 -9.18 -12.37
C GLU A 104 -15.75 -8.46 -12.31
N SER A 105 -14.65 -9.22 -12.37
CA SER A 105 -13.28 -8.67 -12.31
C SER A 105 -12.89 -7.84 -13.53
N LEU A 106 -13.61 -7.99 -14.66
CA LEU A 106 -13.41 -7.16 -15.84
C LEU A 106 -13.80 -5.69 -15.60
N THR A 107 -14.64 -5.45 -14.58
CA THR A 107 -15.01 -4.09 -14.14
C THR A 107 -14.54 -3.88 -12.70
N PRO A 108 -13.32 -3.37 -12.50
CA PRO A 108 -12.79 -3.11 -11.15
C PRO A 108 -13.67 -2.12 -10.38
N SER A 109 -13.79 -2.34 -9.08
CA SER A 109 -14.44 -1.39 -8.16
C SER A 109 -13.51 -0.91 -7.04
N HIS A 110 -12.36 -1.55 -6.89
CA HIS A 110 -11.35 -1.19 -5.90
C HIS A 110 -10.00 -1.01 -6.62
N TYR A 111 -9.39 0.15 -6.46
CA TYR A 111 -8.12 0.48 -7.11
C TYR A 111 -7.02 0.57 -6.07
N ALA A 112 -5.95 -0.22 -6.23
CA ALA A 112 -4.78 -0.19 -5.36
C ALA A 112 -3.59 0.40 -6.15
N ILE A 113 -3.28 1.66 -5.88
CA ILE A 113 -2.16 2.39 -6.48
C ILE A 113 -0.91 2.11 -5.63
N SER A 114 -0.28 0.93 -5.85
CA SER A 114 0.72 0.39 -4.93
C SER A 114 1.67 -0.65 -5.53
N LEU A 115 1.53 -0.95 -6.83
CA LEU A 115 2.15 -2.13 -7.43
C LEU A 115 3.68 -2.05 -7.53
N SER A 116 4.20 -0.91 -7.96
CA SER A 116 5.64 -0.74 -8.24
C SER A 116 5.99 0.75 -8.25
N GLY A 117 7.24 1.07 -7.89
CA GLY A 117 7.69 2.46 -7.81
C GLY A 117 6.97 3.25 -6.70
N GLU A 118 7.01 4.57 -6.80
CA GLU A 118 6.35 5.50 -5.86
C GLU A 118 5.27 6.31 -6.60
N PRO A 119 4.00 6.07 -6.31
CA PRO A 119 2.89 6.70 -7.03
C PRO A 119 2.87 8.23 -6.92
N THR A 120 3.34 8.79 -5.80
CA THR A 120 3.34 10.24 -5.57
C THR A 120 4.36 10.99 -6.44
N MET A 121 5.27 10.28 -7.11
CA MET A 121 6.13 10.86 -8.14
C MET A 121 5.41 11.17 -9.45
N TYR A 122 4.21 10.60 -9.68
CA TYR A 122 3.46 10.87 -10.89
C TYR A 122 2.81 12.27 -10.82
N PRO A 123 3.21 13.24 -11.67
CA PRO A 123 2.80 14.65 -11.53
C PRO A 123 1.30 14.88 -11.66
N LYS A 124 0.57 14.01 -12.38
CA LYS A 124 -0.88 14.09 -12.60
C LYS A 124 -1.67 13.13 -11.69
N LEU A 125 -1.11 12.79 -10.52
CA LEU A 125 -1.77 11.90 -9.56
C LEU A 125 -3.12 12.44 -9.07
N PRO A 126 -3.30 13.74 -8.79
CA PRO A 126 -4.61 14.28 -8.43
C PRO A 126 -5.66 14.04 -9.51
N ASP A 127 -5.32 14.27 -10.78
CA ASP A 127 -6.23 14.06 -11.90
C ASP A 127 -6.55 12.57 -12.10
N LEU A 128 -5.58 11.69 -11.86
CA LEU A 128 -5.80 10.25 -11.89
C LEU A 128 -6.81 9.82 -10.83
N ILE A 129 -6.68 10.30 -9.59
CA ILE A 129 -7.61 9.97 -8.51
C ILE A 129 -9.00 10.54 -8.80
N LYS A 130 -9.11 11.80 -9.29
CA LYS A 130 -10.38 12.40 -9.71
C LYS A 130 -11.02 11.58 -10.82
N TYR A 131 -10.25 11.17 -11.83
CA TYR A 131 -10.74 10.30 -12.90
C TYR A 131 -11.27 8.97 -12.36
N LEU A 132 -10.52 8.29 -11.48
CA LEU A 132 -11.00 7.04 -10.88
C LEU A 132 -12.29 7.24 -10.05
N LYS A 133 -12.38 8.34 -9.29
CA LYS A 133 -13.62 8.70 -8.55
C LYS A 133 -14.83 8.95 -9.46
N SER A 134 -14.61 9.40 -10.69
CA SER A 134 -15.67 9.65 -11.66
C SER A 134 -16.26 8.38 -12.31
N LEU A 135 -15.58 7.24 -12.16
CA LEU A 135 -16.06 5.96 -12.70
C LEU A 135 -17.17 5.39 -11.80
N GLU A 136 -18.35 5.12 -12.37
CA GLU A 136 -19.55 4.65 -11.65
C GLU A 136 -19.29 3.40 -10.80
N ALA A 137 -18.45 2.48 -11.28
CA ALA A 137 -18.14 1.24 -10.57
C ALA A 137 -17.17 1.42 -9.39
N THR A 138 -16.55 2.59 -9.24
CA THR A 138 -15.51 2.81 -8.21
C THR A 138 -16.12 2.89 -6.81
N LYS A 139 -15.67 2.01 -5.94
CA LYS A 139 -16.05 1.98 -4.52
C LYS A 139 -14.92 2.44 -3.60
N SER A 140 -13.68 2.19 -3.95
CA SER A 140 -12.54 2.63 -3.15
C SER A 140 -11.25 2.76 -3.95
N ILE A 141 -10.40 3.69 -3.51
CA ILE A 141 -9.07 3.96 -4.03
C ILE A 141 -8.10 3.89 -2.85
N PHE A 142 -7.11 3.01 -2.93
CA PHE A 142 -6.03 2.84 -1.98
C PHE A 142 -4.75 3.42 -2.60
N LEU A 143 -4.17 4.42 -1.96
CA LEU A 143 -2.85 4.96 -2.33
C LEU A 143 -1.84 4.53 -1.29
N VAL A 144 -0.75 3.88 -1.72
CA VAL A 144 0.37 3.52 -0.84
C VAL A 144 1.58 4.34 -1.24
N THR A 145 2.12 5.09 -0.30
CA THR A 145 3.30 5.94 -0.52
C THR A 145 4.42 5.62 0.47
N ASN A 146 5.64 5.90 0.06
CA ASN A 146 6.82 5.87 0.92
C ASN A 146 7.01 7.19 1.71
N GLY A 147 6.19 8.21 1.43
CA GLY A 147 6.16 9.49 2.14
C GLY A 147 7.22 10.52 1.71
N GLN A 148 7.93 10.28 0.62
CA GLN A 148 9.01 11.17 0.19
C GLN A 148 8.54 12.41 -0.60
N GLU A 149 7.26 12.47 -0.98
CA GLU A 149 6.68 13.60 -1.71
C GLU A 149 5.54 14.27 -0.92
N PRO A 150 5.85 14.92 0.24
CA PRO A 150 4.82 15.57 1.08
C PRO A 150 4.07 16.69 0.34
N GLU A 151 4.70 17.36 -0.64
CA GLU A 151 4.08 18.38 -1.48
C GLU A 151 2.96 17.77 -2.35
N MET A 152 3.14 16.54 -2.85
CA MET A 152 2.09 15.84 -3.59
C MET A 152 0.93 15.44 -2.67
N ILE A 153 1.20 15.02 -1.43
CA ILE A 153 0.14 14.73 -0.45
C ILE A 153 -0.67 16.00 -0.12
N GLN A 154 0.02 17.14 0.05
CA GLN A 154 -0.66 18.43 0.25
C GLN A 154 -1.53 18.78 -0.97
N ARG A 155 -0.98 18.64 -2.16
CA ARG A 155 -1.69 18.90 -3.42
C ARG A 155 -2.93 18.01 -3.58
N LEU A 156 -2.88 16.73 -3.17
CA LEU A 156 -4.04 15.84 -3.16
C LEU A 156 -5.15 16.38 -2.24
N ALA A 157 -4.81 16.95 -1.11
CA ALA A 157 -5.77 17.56 -0.18
C ALA A 157 -6.37 18.85 -0.78
N ASP A 158 -5.52 19.77 -1.24
CA ASP A 158 -5.92 21.08 -1.77
C ASP A 158 -6.83 20.94 -3.00
N GLU A 159 -6.58 19.93 -3.83
CA GLU A 159 -7.35 19.68 -5.05
C GLU A 159 -8.56 18.72 -4.87
N ASN A 160 -8.94 18.36 -3.64
CA ASN A 160 -10.01 17.40 -3.33
C ASN A 160 -9.80 16.02 -4.03
N ALA A 161 -8.54 15.61 -4.13
CA ALA A 161 -8.11 14.38 -4.79
C ALA A 161 -7.59 13.31 -3.81
N LEU A 162 -7.90 13.41 -2.52
CA LEU A 162 -7.50 12.39 -1.55
C LEU A 162 -8.11 11.02 -1.92
N PRO A 163 -7.37 9.91 -1.78
CA PRO A 163 -7.91 8.56 -2.00
C PRO A 163 -8.94 8.21 -0.92
N THR A 164 -9.64 7.10 -1.06
CA THR A 164 -10.50 6.58 0.01
C THR A 164 -9.69 6.17 1.23
N GLN A 165 -8.47 5.65 1.02
CA GLN A 165 -7.57 5.26 2.09
C GLN A 165 -6.11 5.49 1.67
N LEU A 166 -5.39 6.28 2.46
CA LEU A 166 -3.98 6.60 2.27
C LEU A 166 -3.11 5.76 3.20
N TYR A 167 -2.13 5.10 2.64
CA TYR A 167 -1.14 4.31 3.37
C TYR A 167 0.22 5.00 3.36
N LEU A 168 0.82 5.19 4.52
CA LEU A 168 2.21 5.56 4.66
C LEU A 168 3.05 4.35 5.08
N SER A 169 4.05 4.00 4.28
CA SER A 169 5.02 2.96 4.62
C SER A 169 5.90 3.42 5.79
N THR A 170 5.87 2.64 6.89
CA THR A 170 6.48 3.00 8.18
C THR A 170 7.29 1.81 8.67
N ASN A 171 8.55 1.68 8.22
CA ASN A 171 9.33 0.46 8.45
C ASN A 171 10.50 0.66 9.43
N ALA A 172 10.57 1.82 10.08
CA ALA A 172 11.64 2.20 10.98
C ALA A 172 11.08 2.89 12.22
N SER A 173 11.73 2.75 13.34
CA SER A 173 11.40 3.36 14.63
C SER A 173 12.17 4.66 14.90
N ASP A 174 13.23 4.92 14.09
CA ASP A 174 14.19 6.00 14.26
C ASP A 174 14.93 6.29 12.93
N TYR A 175 15.76 7.34 12.95
CA TYR A 175 16.52 7.79 11.77
C TYR A 175 17.50 6.73 11.24
N ASP A 176 18.24 6.07 12.09
CA ASP A 176 19.29 5.11 11.67
C ASP A 176 18.65 3.88 11.02
N SER A 177 17.59 3.35 11.64
CA SER A 177 16.82 2.24 11.06
C SER A 177 16.11 2.64 9.76
N PHE A 178 15.65 3.91 9.64
CA PHE A 178 15.07 4.43 8.42
C PHE A 178 16.08 4.41 7.26
N LEU A 179 17.29 4.93 7.47
CA LEU A 179 18.33 4.91 6.44
C LEU A 179 18.73 3.47 6.06
N LYS A 180 18.86 2.59 7.06
CA LYS A 180 19.27 1.20 6.85
C LYS A 180 18.25 0.40 6.04
N ILE A 181 16.95 0.58 6.33
CA ILE A 181 15.87 -0.22 5.74
C ILE A 181 15.36 0.38 4.43
N ASN A 182 15.09 1.68 4.40
CA ASN A 182 14.47 2.34 3.23
C ASN A 182 15.51 2.76 2.18
N ARG A 183 16.77 2.99 2.56
CA ARG A 183 17.89 3.39 1.68
C ARG A 183 17.48 4.52 0.72
N PRO A 184 17.03 5.66 1.26
CA PRO A 184 16.54 6.78 0.47
C PRO A 184 17.65 7.42 -0.36
N LYS A 185 17.23 8.15 -1.41
CA LYS A 185 18.13 8.90 -2.32
C LYS A 185 18.16 10.41 -2.06
N TYR A 186 17.15 10.93 -1.35
CA TYR A 186 17.15 12.33 -0.94
C TYR A 186 17.91 12.51 0.36
N ASP A 187 18.69 13.57 0.46
CA ASP A 187 19.46 13.90 1.67
C ASP A 187 18.54 14.28 2.83
N ASP A 188 17.39 14.94 2.53
CA ASP A 188 16.36 15.38 3.46
C ASP A 188 15.21 14.37 3.62
N SER A 189 15.47 13.08 3.34
CA SER A 189 14.45 12.04 3.27
C SER A 189 13.71 11.77 4.58
N TRP A 190 14.40 11.90 5.72
CA TRP A 190 13.78 11.73 7.04
C TRP A 190 12.84 12.86 7.38
N GLU A 191 13.21 14.08 7.05
CA GLU A 191 12.41 15.30 7.22
C GLU A 191 11.15 15.23 6.36
N ARG A 192 11.30 14.84 5.08
CA ARG A 192 10.19 14.63 4.14
C ARG A 192 9.21 13.59 4.67
N TRP A 193 9.73 12.45 5.10
CA TRP A 193 8.90 11.38 5.65
C TRP A 193 8.16 11.83 6.92
N ASN A 194 8.84 12.54 7.83
CA ASN A 194 8.23 13.09 9.04
C ASN A 194 7.15 14.13 8.73
N LYS A 195 7.37 14.99 7.73
CA LYS A 195 6.36 15.95 7.26
C LYS A 195 5.11 15.22 6.77
N THR A 196 5.27 14.18 5.94
CA THR A 196 4.14 13.34 5.50
C THR A 196 3.45 12.67 6.68
N LEU A 197 4.21 12.13 7.66
CA LEU A 197 3.66 11.50 8.85
C LEU A 197 2.76 12.46 9.64
N GLU A 198 3.21 13.69 9.86
CA GLU A 198 2.47 14.71 10.59
C GLU A 198 1.18 15.12 9.86
N MET A 199 1.22 15.23 8.53
CA MET A 199 0.05 15.56 7.72
C MET A 199 -1.08 14.54 7.88
N LEU A 200 -0.80 13.26 8.14
CA LEU A 200 -1.84 12.23 8.27
C LEU A 200 -2.87 12.55 9.35
N ALA A 201 -2.49 13.29 10.39
CA ALA A 201 -3.38 13.67 11.48
C ALA A 201 -4.54 14.57 11.02
N GLU A 202 -4.30 15.39 9.98
CA GLU A 202 -5.22 16.46 9.53
C GLU A 202 -5.96 16.11 8.24
N LEU A 203 -5.51 15.05 7.53
CA LEU A 203 -6.13 14.69 6.25
C LEU A 203 -7.55 14.15 6.43
N ASP A 204 -8.48 14.66 5.61
CA ASP A 204 -9.87 14.18 5.53
C ASP A 204 -9.97 12.92 4.66
N THR A 205 -9.28 11.90 5.08
CA THR A 205 -9.32 10.55 4.48
C THR A 205 -8.95 9.51 5.52
N ARG A 206 -9.26 8.25 5.26
CA ARG A 206 -8.81 7.14 6.10
C ARG A 206 -7.30 6.99 5.93
N THR A 207 -6.57 6.96 7.04
CA THR A 207 -5.11 6.86 7.05
C THR A 207 -4.64 5.58 7.72
N VAL A 208 -3.61 4.97 7.14
CA VAL A 208 -3.00 3.73 7.62
C VAL A 208 -1.49 3.88 7.65
N LEU A 209 -0.87 3.56 8.76
CA LEU A 209 0.56 3.27 8.77
C LEU A 209 0.77 1.78 8.47
N ARG A 210 1.64 1.49 7.52
CA ARG A 210 1.93 0.12 7.14
C ARG A 210 3.37 -0.26 7.43
N VAL A 211 3.55 -1.17 8.38
CA VAL A 211 4.84 -1.72 8.76
C VAL A 211 5.10 -3.01 7.99
N THR A 212 6.25 -3.09 7.33
CA THR A 212 6.84 -4.35 6.91
C THR A 212 7.81 -4.79 8.00
N LEU A 213 7.39 -5.75 8.81
CA LEU A 213 8.18 -6.28 9.92
C LEU A 213 9.19 -7.29 9.38
N ILE A 214 10.47 -7.05 9.66
CA ILE A 214 11.61 -7.82 9.14
C ILE A 214 12.43 -8.31 10.33
N LYS A 215 12.50 -9.62 10.50
CA LYS A 215 13.20 -10.25 11.61
C LYS A 215 14.68 -9.84 11.65
N ASN A 216 15.17 -9.47 12.83
CA ASN A 216 16.50 -8.96 13.10
C ASN A 216 16.82 -7.59 12.47
N TRP A 217 15.82 -6.87 11.97
CA TRP A 217 16.00 -5.53 11.38
C TRP A 217 15.19 -4.46 12.10
N ASN A 218 13.89 -4.73 12.33
CA ASN A 218 12.98 -3.75 12.94
C ASN A 218 11.96 -4.39 13.91
N ASP A 219 12.24 -5.59 14.39
CA ASP A 219 11.33 -6.37 15.24
C ASP A 219 11.78 -6.47 16.70
N SER A 220 12.82 -5.73 17.11
CA SER A 220 13.32 -5.82 18.49
C SER A 220 12.44 -5.07 19.50
N ASP A 221 12.49 -5.50 20.77
CA ASP A 221 11.75 -4.89 21.87
C ASP A 221 12.16 -3.42 22.11
N GLU A 222 13.42 -3.06 21.83
CA GLU A 222 13.91 -1.69 21.95
C GLU A 222 13.22 -0.74 20.96
N MET A 223 12.83 -1.24 19.79
CA MET A 223 12.19 -0.45 18.75
C MET A 223 10.70 -0.16 19.02
N ILE A 224 10.07 -0.92 19.91
CA ILE A 224 8.64 -0.78 20.25
C ILE A 224 8.29 0.66 20.66
N SER A 225 9.13 1.28 21.50
CA SER A 225 8.88 2.64 21.99
C SER A 225 8.98 3.69 20.88
N GLY A 226 9.88 3.52 19.93
CA GLY A 226 10.01 4.36 18.74
C GLY A 226 8.80 4.22 17.82
N PHE A 227 8.40 2.98 17.48
CA PHE A 227 7.19 2.74 16.70
C PHE A 227 5.94 3.32 17.36
N LYS A 228 5.76 3.09 18.66
CA LYS A 228 4.66 3.68 19.42
C LYS A 228 4.61 5.21 19.26
N SER A 229 5.76 5.88 19.45
CA SER A 229 5.83 7.34 19.31
C SER A 229 5.44 7.81 17.91
N ILE A 230 5.93 7.14 16.86
CA ILE A 230 5.60 7.41 15.45
C ILE A 230 4.09 7.21 15.21
N PHE A 231 3.51 6.13 15.71
CA PHE A 231 2.08 5.85 15.51
C PHE A 231 1.20 6.88 16.20
N GLU A 232 1.55 7.28 17.42
CA GLU A 232 0.81 8.31 18.14
C GLU A 232 0.93 9.69 17.49
N LYS A 233 2.12 10.03 16.96
CA LYS A 233 2.37 11.28 16.23
C LYS A 233 1.52 11.37 14.96
N SER A 234 1.41 10.28 14.21
CA SER A 234 0.63 10.23 12.98
C SER A 234 -0.87 10.40 13.19
N ASN A 235 -1.35 10.03 14.37
CA ASN A 235 -2.79 9.92 14.68
C ASN A 235 -3.58 9.15 13.60
N ALA A 236 -2.96 8.18 12.93
CA ALA A 236 -3.59 7.39 11.88
C ALA A 236 -4.80 6.60 12.40
N HIS A 237 -5.75 6.28 11.52
CA HIS A 237 -6.92 5.48 11.88
C HIS A 237 -6.56 4.02 12.14
N PHE A 238 -5.63 3.47 11.36
CA PHE A 238 -5.19 2.08 11.47
C PHE A 238 -3.68 1.95 11.38
N ILE A 239 -3.16 0.90 12.01
CA ILE A 239 -1.78 0.44 11.84
C ILE A 239 -1.83 -1.00 11.34
N GLU A 240 -1.27 -1.28 10.17
CA GLU A 240 -1.09 -2.62 9.63
C GLU A 240 0.34 -3.09 9.87
N ILE A 241 0.53 -4.10 10.70
CA ILE A 241 1.85 -4.72 10.97
C ILE A 241 1.89 -6.05 10.24
N LYS A 242 2.71 -6.14 9.20
CA LYS A 242 2.76 -7.29 8.30
C LYS A 242 4.18 -7.84 8.19
N SER A 243 4.33 -9.16 8.29
CA SER A 243 5.60 -9.81 8.03
C SER A 243 6.14 -9.49 6.63
N TYR A 244 7.44 -9.29 6.54
CA TYR A 244 8.19 -9.35 5.29
C TYR A 244 7.88 -10.66 4.55
N MET A 245 7.88 -10.60 3.23
CA MET A 245 7.69 -11.76 2.36
C MET A 245 8.95 -11.97 1.53
N HIS A 246 9.59 -13.13 1.65
CA HIS A 246 10.81 -13.49 0.90
C HIS A 246 10.48 -13.85 -0.54
N ILE A 247 10.26 -12.83 -1.39
CA ILE A 247 9.84 -12.97 -2.79
C ILE A 247 10.56 -11.97 -3.71
N GLY A 248 10.60 -12.29 -4.99
CA GLY A 248 11.14 -11.42 -6.04
C GLY A 248 12.59 -11.01 -5.77
N ARG A 249 12.93 -9.76 -6.09
CA ARG A 249 14.31 -9.26 -5.92
C ARG A 249 14.72 -8.99 -4.48
N SER A 250 13.79 -8.99 -3.52
CA SER A 250 14.15 -8.87 -2.11
C SER A 250 15.03 -10.03 -1.63
N THR A 251 14.93 -11.21 -2.26
CA THR A 251 15.74 -12.39 -1.97
C THR A 251 17.24 -12.20 -2.23
N ASN A 252 17.63 -11.15 -2.96
CA ASN A 252 19.02 -10.78 -3.15
C ASN A 252 19.59 -9.93 -1.99
N ARG A 253 18.76 -9.52 -1.02
CA ARG A 253 19.12 -8.56 0.05
C ARG A 253 18.75 -9.02 1.45
N LEU A 254 17.79 -9.92 1.53
CA LEU A 254 17.28 -10.51 2.77
C LEU A 254 17.18 -12.02 2.59
N GLU A 255 17.27 -12.73 3.70
CA GLU A 255 17.17 -14.19 3.74
C GLU A 255 15.74 -14.63 4.08
N TYR A 256 15.44 -15.91 3.90
CA TYR A 256 14.14 -16.50 4.24
C TYR A 256 13.82 -16.33 5.73
N GLU A 257 14.84 -16.44 6.58
CA GLU A 257 14.80 -16.31 8.04
C GLU A 257 14.44 -14.88 8.51
N ASN A 258 14.52 -13.88 7.61
CA ASN A 258 14.06 -12.53 7.91
C ASN A 258 12.53 -12.40 7.84
N MET A 259 11.79 -13.42 7.40
CA MET A 259 10.34 -13.45 7.57
C MET A 259 9.99 -13.63 9.05
N VAL A 260 8.97 -12.88 9.49
CA VAL A 260 8.47 -12.96 10.88
C VAL A 260 7.28 -13.94 10.92
N GLU A 261 7.30 -14.86 11.85
CA GLU A 261 6.18 -15.78 12.06
C GLU A 261 4.96 -15.04 12.64
N MET A 262 3.74 -15.57 12.39
CA MET A 262 2.52 -14.90 12.80
C MET A 262 2.44 -14.62 14.30
N ASN A 263 2.94 -15.54 15.13
CA ASN A 263 2.97 -15.35 16.58
C ASN A 263 3.85 -14.16 17.00
N ASP A 264 4.99 -13.94 16.31
CA ASP A 264 5.88 -12.83 16.60
C ASP A 264 5.28 -11.50 16.08
N VAL A 265 4.58 -11.52 14.93
CA VAL A 265 3.82 -10.36 14.45
C VAL A 265 2.74 -9.96 15.46
N ARG A 266 2.02 -10.95 16.00
CA ARG A 266 0.97 -10.74 17.02
C ARG A 266 1.57 -10.15 18.30
N LYS A 267 2.64 -10.77 18.83
CA LYS A 267 3.34 -10.28 20.02
C LYS A 267 3.81 -8.84 19.86
N PHE A 268 4.41 -8.51 18.71
CA PHE A 268 4.86 -7.15 18.41
C PHE A 268 3.69 -6.14 18.41
N ALA A 269 2.57 -6.49 17.80
CA ALA A 269 1.36 -5.66 17.78
C ALA A 269 0.74 -5.47 19.17
N GLU A 270 0.68 -6.54 19.96
CA GLU A 270 0.18 -6.51 21.33
C GLU A 270 1.05 -5.64 22.24
N GLN A 271 2.37 -5.76 22.16
CA GLN A 271 3.29 -4.90 22.92
C GLN A 271 3.11 -3.40 22.62
N ILE A 272 2.81 -3.05 21.37
CA ILE A 272 2.50 -1.66 21.01
C ILE A 272 1.15 -1.24 21.60
N ALA A 273 0.13 -2.09 21.48
CA ALA A 273 -1.22 -1.81 22.01
C ALA A 273 -1.22 -1.65 23.54
N GLU A 274 -0.47 -2.50 24.26
CA GLU A 274 -0.31 -2.43 25.71
C GLU A 274 0.35 -1.13 26.18
N LYS A 275 1.34 -0.64 25.41
CA LYS A 275 2.07 0.60 25.73
C LYS A 275 1.35 1.86 25.24
N SER A 276 0.29 1.75 24.43
CA SER A 276 -0.43 2.88 23.84
C SER A 276 -1.85 2.99 24.38
N ASP A 277 -2.25 4.19 24.80
CA ASP A 277 -3.64 4.50 25.13
C ASP A 277 -4.52 4.80 23.92
N ARG A 278 -3.93 4.86 22.71
CA ARG A 278 -4.60 5.19 21.45
C ARG A 278 -4.97 3.99 20.61
N PHE A 279 -4.13 2.96 20.60
CA PHE A 279 -4.29 1.83 19.69
C PHE A 279 -4.69 0.55 20.43
N GLU A 280 -5.51 -0.25 19.79
CA GLU A 280 -5.87 -1.60 20.23
C GLU A 280 -5.86 -2.57 19.05
N VAL A 281 -5.64 -3.85 19.30
CA VAL A 281 -5.73 -4.88 18.27
C VAL A 281 -7.17 -4.98 17.80
N MET A 282 -7.41 -4.77 16.50
CA MET A 282 -8.74 -4.85 15.89
C MET A 282 -8.99 -6.23 15.28
N ASP A 283 -8.03 -6.74 14.52
CA ASP A 283 -8.17 -8.01 13.80
C ASP A 283 -6.81 -8.51 13.27
N GLU A 284 -6.76 -9.73 12.77
CA GLU A 284 -5.57 -10.33 12.18
C GLU A 284 -5.89 -11.22 10.98
N SER A 285 -4.90 -11.52 10.17
CA SER A 285 -4.98 -12.54 9.11
C SER A 285 -3.74 -13.41 9.13
N GLU A 286 -3.88 -14.62 9.64
CA GLU A 286 -2.79 -15.58 9.81
C GLU A 286 -2.13 -15.93 8.47
N ILE A 287 -2.94 -16.22 7.45
CA ILE A 287 -2.44 -16.58 6.11
C ILE A 287 -1.66 -15.43 5.43
N SER A 288 -1.93 -14.18 5.83
CA SER A 288 -1.22 -12.98 5.33
C SER A 288 -0.14 -12.50 6.30
N ARG A 289 0.00 -13.14 7.46
CA ARG A 289 0.88 -12.74 8.57
C ARG A 289 0.80 -11.25 8.85
N ILE A 290 -0.42 -10.78 9.14
CA ILE A 290 -0.71 -9.37 9.37
C ILE A 290 -1.66 -9.20 10.56
N VAL A 291 -1.37 -8.21 11.39
CA VAL A 291 -2.25 -7.71 12.45
C VAL A 291 -2.60 -6.27 12.14
N VAL A 292 -3.83 -5.87 12.40
CA VAL A 292 -4.29 -4.50 12.29
C VAL A 292 -4.69 -3.95 13.65
N LEU A 293 -4.16 -2.78 13.99
CA LEU A 293 -4.57 -1.99 15.14
C LEU A 293 -5.51 -0.87 14.67
N GLN A 294 -6.50 -0.53 15.48
CA GLN A 294 -7.37 0.64 15.28
C GLN A 294 -7.08 1.72 16.31
N ASN A 295 -7.30 2.97 15.91
CA ASN A 295 -7.18 4.12 16.79
C ASN A 295 -8.49 4.34 17.54
N LYS A 296 -8.49 4.14 18.86
CA LYS A 296 -9.65 4.35 19.74
C LYS A 296 -10.06 5.83 19.86
N LYS A 297 -9.13 6.76 19.60
CA LYS A 297 -9.36 8.21 19.74
C LYS A 297 -9.65 8.90 18.40
N ARG A 298 -9.47 8.21 17.27
CA ARG A 298 -9.83 8.67 15.93
C ARG A 298 -10.63 7.59 15.20
N PHE A 299 -11.90 7.50 15.54
CA PHE A 299 -12.78 6.47 14.99
C PHE A 299 -13.09 6.72 13.50
N THR A 300 -13.17 5.64 12.74
CA THR A 300 -13.76 5.58 11.40
C THR A 300 -14.44 4.21 11.20
N GLU A 301 -15.46 4.18 10.35
CA GLU A 301 -16.12 2.92 10.00
C GLU A 301 -15.12 1.91 9.44
N ARG A 302 -15.16 0.69 9.98
CA ARG A 302 -14.25 -0.38 9.57
C ARG A 302 -14.42 -0.74 8.10
N TYR A 303 -15.65 -0.96 7.66
CA TYR A 303 -15.94 -1.44 6.32
C TYR A 303 -16.22 -0.29 5.34
N LEU A 304 -15.62 -0.40 4.13
CA LEU A 304 -15.76 0.60 3.07
C LEU A 304 -17.11 0.54 2.35
N THR A 305 -17.96 -0.43 2.67
CA THR A 305 -19.32 -0.54 2.13
C THR A 305 -20.23 0.64 2.50
N ALA A 306 -19.85 1.41 3.52
CA ALA A 306 -20.55 2.65 3.90
C ALA A 306 -20.35 3.79 2.88
N TYR A 307 -19.42 3.65 1.92
CA TYR A 307 -19.15 4.62 0.85
C TYR A 307 -19.71 4.16 -0.51
N ALA A 308 -20.63 3.18 -0.53
CA ALA A 308 -21.28 2.64 -1.72
C ALA A 308 -22.60 3.38 -1.99
#